data_e5bcf178805db6266c8a563ffcb5c562
#
_entry.id   e5bcf178805db6266c8a563ffcb5c562
#
_cell.length_a   1.000
_cell.length_b   1.000
_cell.length_c   1.000
_cell.angle_alpha   90.00
_cell.angle_beta   90.00
_cell.angle_gamma   90.00
#
_symmetry.space_group_name_H-M   'P 1'
#
loop_
_entity.id
_entity.type
_entity.pdbx_description
1 polymer ?
#
loop_
_entity_poly.entity_id
_entity_poly.type
_entity_poly.pdbx_seq_one_letter_code
_entity_poly.pdbx_strand_id
1 'polypeptide(L)'
;MHSLGWAEARARIEAALDRARKAKAKASVTRAEGEARAVFSAFLERLVNFRVLDPACGSGNFLYLALLALKDLEHRANLEAEALGLQRELPRVGPECVRGIELNPYAAELARVSVWIGEIQWMRRNGFEAAKNPV
;
A
#
# COMPACT_ATOMS: atom_id res chain seq x y z
N MET A 1 -4.88 -6.58 -11.26
CA MET A 1 -5.40 -6.41 -9.88
C MET A 1 -6.20 -5.12 -9.82
N HIS A 2 -7.36 -5.17 -9.18
CA HIS A 2 -8.16 -3.97 -8.94
C HIS A 2 -7.42 -3.02 -7.99
N SER A 3 -7.81 -1.77 -8.00
CA SER A 3 -7.23 -0.74 -7.16
C SER A 3 -7.55 -0.90 -5.66
N LEU A 4 -8.25 -1.96 -5.28
CA LEU A 4 -8.71 -2.24 -3.91
C LEU A 4 -9.47 -1.05 -3.29
N GLY A 5 -10.20 -0.32 -4.12
CA GLY A 5 -10.98 0.83 -3.70
C GLY A 5 -10.23 2.16 -3.79
N TRP A 6 -9.03 2.19 -4.36
CA TRP A 6 -8.29 3.45 -4.49
C TRP A 6 -9.01 4.45 -5.39
N ALA A 7 -9.61 3.99 -6.50
CA ALA A 7 -10.33 4.89 -7.39
C ALA A 7 -11.47 5.64 -6.67
N GLU A 8 -12.22 4.93 -5.83
CA GLU A 8 -13.30 5.51 -5.03
C GLU A 8 -12.75 6.44 -3.95
N ALA A 9 -11.70 6.02 -3.26
CA ALA A 9 -11.06 6.84 -2.24
C ALA A 9 -10.52 8.13 -2.86
N ARG A 10 -9.84 8.03 -4.01
CA ARG A 10 -9.32 9.19 -4.73
C ARG A 10 -10.43 10.15 -5.13
N ALA A 11 -11.55 9.65 -5.64
CA ALA A 11 -12.69 10.49 -6.00
C ALA A 11 -13.24 11.25 -4.79
N ARG A 12 -13.31 10.60 -3.63
CA ARG A 12 -13.75 11.24 -2.39
C ARG A 12 -12.75 12.31 -1.93
N ILE A 13 -11.46 12.06 -2.08
CA ILE A 13 -10.40 13.02 -1.76
C ILE A 13 -10.54 14.24 -2.67
N GLU A 14 -10.67 14.02 -3.97
CA GLU A 14 -10.84 15.11 -4.94
C GLU A 14 -12.07 15.95 -4.63
N ALA A 15 -13.19 15.31 -4.29
CA ALA A 15 -14.43 16.02 -3.94
C ALA A 15 -14.24 16.86 -2.68
N ALA A 16 -13.58 16.33 -1.66
CA ALA A 16 -13.33 17.06 -0.41
C ALA A 16 -12.40 18.27 -0.66
N LEU A 17 -11.34 18.09 -1.43
CA LEU A 17 -10.42 19.19 -1.77
C LEU A 17 -11.08 20.24 -2.63
N ASP A 18 -11.99 19.85 -3.52
CA ASP A 18 -12.78 20.80 -4.31
C ASP A 18 -13.70 21.65 -3.40
N ARG A 19 -14.34 21.02 -2.43
CA ARG A 19 -15.13 21.76 -1.42
C ARG A 19 -14.24 22.74 -0.64
N ALA A 20 -13.01 22.33 -0.30
CA ALA A 20 -12.09 23.22 0.40
C ALA A 20 -11.75 24.45 -0.43
N ARG A 21 -11.51 24.28 -1.73
CA ARG A 21 -11.20 25.40 -2.63
C ARG A 21 -12.35 26.38 -2.77
N LYS A 22 -13.59 25.88 -2.73
CA LYS A 22 -14.79 26.70 -2.90
C LYS A 22 -15.29 27.32 -1.60
N ALA A 23 -14.82 26.84 -0.45
CA ALA A 23 -15.27 27.33 0.85
C ALA A 23 -14.72 28.72 1.13
N LYS A 24 -15.57 29.59 1.69
CA LYS A 24 -15.20 30.97 2.08
C LYS A 24 -14.73 31.03 3.52
N ALA A 25 -15.33 30.24 4.40
CA ALA A 25 -14.99 30.22 5.82
C ALA A 25 -13.76 29.32 6.05
N LYS A 26 -12.82 29.83 6.84
CA LYS A 26 -11.59 29.07 7.18
C LYS A 26 -11.90 27.74 7.86
N ALA A 27 -12.91 27.72 8.74
CA ALA A 27 -13.32 26.48 9.41
C ALA A 27 -13.83 25.43 8.42
N SER A 28 -14.54 25.84 7.36
CA SER A 28 -15.01 24.93 6.31
C SER A 28 -13.87 24.39 5.47
N VAL A 29 -12.87 25.21 5.16
CA VAL A 29 -11.66 24.79 4.46
C VAL A 29 -10.92 23.72 5.26
N THR A 30 -10.65 23.99 6.53
CA THR A 30 -9.95 23.08 7.43
C THR A 30 -10.69 21.74 7.56
N ARG A 31 -12.02 21.78 7.66
CA ARG A 31 -12.83 20.56 7.75
C ARG A 31 -12.74 19.73 6.47
N ALA A 32 -12.86 20.36 5.31
CA ALA A 32 -12.80 19.65 4.03
C ALA A 32 -11.41 19.06 3.78
N GLU A 33 -10.35 19.79 4.09
CA GLU A 33 -8.99 19.25 3.99
C GLU A 33 -8.76 18.10 4.97
N GLY A 34 -9.33 18.18 6.17
CA GLY A 34 -9.30 17.10 7.15
C GLY A 34 -10.00 15.85 6.66
N GLU A 35 -11.15 15.99 5.98
CA GLU A 35 -11.85 14.87 5.36
C GLU A 35 -10.97 14.19 4.28
N ALA A 36 -10.32 14.97 3.43
CA ALA A 36 -9.43 14.42 2.40
C ALA A 36 -8.32 13.60 3.02
N ARG A 37 -7.65 14.13 4.04
CA ARG A 37 -6.59 13.41 4.76
C ARG A 37 -7.11 12.14 5.43
N ALA A 38 -8.31 12.20 6.03
CA ALA A 38 -8.91 11.05 6.68
C ALA A 38 -9.24 9.93 5.69
N VAL A 39 -9.76 10.26 4.51
CA VAL A 39 -10.03 9.27 3.46
C VAL A 39 -8.73 8.60 2.99
N PHE A 40 -7.69 9.38 2.78
CA PHE A 40 -6.39 8.86 2.36
C PHE A 40 -5.79 7.94 3.42
N SER A 41 -5.74 8.38 4.68
CA SER A 41 -5.21 7.58 5.79
C SER A 41 -6.01 6.29 5.98
N ALA A 42 -7.33 6.34 5.86
CA ALA A 42 -8.18 5.15 5.97
C ALA A 42 -7.91 4.15 4.85
N PHE A 43 -7.67 4.63 3.63
CA PHE A 43 -7.29 3.75 2.52
C PHE A 43 -5.96 3.05 2.79
N LEU A 44 -4.94 3.81 3.19
CA LEU A 44 -3.62 3.25 3.49
C LEU A 44 -3.69 2.24 4.64
N GLU A 45 -4.47 2.52 5.67
CA GLU A 45 -4.66 1.62 6.80
C GLU A 45 -5.32 0.30 6.35
N ARG A 46 -6.34 0.37 5.51
CA ARG A 46 -6.95 -0.82 4.94
C ARG A 46 -5.95 -1.63 4.12
N LEU A 47 -5.12 -0.96 3.33
CA LEU A 47 -4.14 -1.63 2.49
C LEU A 47 -3.09 -2.35 3.33
N VAL A 48 -2.58 -1.71 4.37
CA VAL A 48 -1.60 -2.30 5.29
C VAL A 48 -2.18 -3.53 5.99
N ASN A 49 -3.48 -3.55 6.26
CA ASN A 49 -4.14 -4.66 6.93
C ASN A 49 -4.69 -5.72 5.96
N PHE A 50 -4.56 -5.49 4.67
CA PHE A 50 -4.98 -6.46 3.66
C PHE A 50 -4.03 -7.66 3.68
N ARG A 51 -4.61 -8.87 3.61
CA ARG A 51 -3.83 -10.12 3.66
C ARG A 51 -4.13 -10.97 2.44
N VAL A 52 -3.07 -11.48 1.83
CA VAL A 52 -3.16 -12.44 0.73
C VAL A 52 -2.65 -13.78 1.24
N LEU A 53 -3.44 -14.82 1.07
CA LEU A 53 -3.08 -16.18 1.46
C LEU A 53 -3.05 -17.07 0.23
N ASP A 54 -1.93 -17.75 0.02
CA ASP A 54 -1.82 -18.82 -0.96
C ASP A 54 -1.70 -20.15 -0.21
N PRO A 55 -2.72 -21.00 -0.23
CA PRO A 55 -2.72 -22.25 0.54
C PRO A 55 -1.82 -23.33 -0.04
N ALA A 56 -1.22 -23.11 -1.22
CA ALA A 56 -0.29 -24.03 -1.85
C ALA A 56 0.79 -23.20 -2.56
N CYS A 57 1.60 -22.49 -1.78
CA CYS A 57 2.44 -21.42 -2.32
C CYS A 57 3.69 -21.90 -3.08
N GLY A 58 4.07 -23.17 -2.94
CA GLY A 58 5.28 -23.66 -3.58
C GLY A 58 6.49 -22.82 -3.18
N SER A 59 7.28 -22.40 -4.16
CA SER A 59 8.46 -21.55 -3.96
C SER A 59 8.13 -20.06 -3.81
N GLY A 60 6.84 -19.68 -3.76
CA GLY A 60 6.41 -18.34 -3.43
C GLY A 60 6.30 -17.37 -4.61
N ASN A 61 6.24 -17.86 -5.84
CA ASN A 61 6.16 -16.98 -7.01
C ASN A 61 4.90 -16.09 -6.98
N PHE A 62 3.74 -16.68 -6.65
CA PHE A 62 2.51 -15.90 -6.53
C PHE A 62 2.58 -14.89 -5.39
N LEU A 63 3.12 -15.31 -4.23
CA LEU A 63 3.27 -14.41 -3.07
C LEU A 63 4.21 -13.24 -3.38
N TYR A 64 5.28 -13.51 -4.10
CA TYR A 64 6.21 -12.49 -4.57
C TYR A 64 5.47 -11.43 -5.43
N LEU A 65 4.70 -11.90 -6.42
CA LEU A 65 3.96 -11.00 -7.30
C LEU A 65 2.86 -10.23 -6.55
N ALA A 66 2.18 -10.89 -5.61
CA ALA A 66 1.16 -10.24 -4.79
C ALA A 66 1.76 -9.14 -3.92
N LEU A 67 2.90 -9.38 -3.30
CA LEU A 67 3.59 -8.38 -2.50
C LEU A 67 3.95 -7.16 -3.36
N LEU A 68 4.55 -7.37 -4.52
CA LEU A 68 4.91 -6.27 -5.41
C LEU A 68 3.69 -5.47 -5.83
N ALA A 69 2.58 -6.14 -6.14
CA ALA A 69 1.35 -5.46 -6.54
C ALA A 69 0.78 -4.59 -5.41
N LEU A 70 0.80 -5.08 -4.17
CA LEU A 70 0.35 -4.31 -3.01
C LEU A 70 1.25 -3.10 -2.75
N LYS A 71 2.56 -3.28 -2.85
CA LYS A 71 3.52 -2.19 -2.68
C LYS A 71 3.40 -1.14 -3.78
N ASP A 72 3.20 -1.59 -5.02
CA ASP A 72 2.99 -0.68 -6.15
C ASP A 72 1.71 0.14 -5.97
N LEU A 73 0.65 -0.47 -5.48
CA LEU A 73 -0.61 0.23 -5.21
C LEU A 73 -0.44 1.29 -4.11
N GLU A 74 0.23 0.95 -3.02
CA GLU A 74 0.53 1.90 -1.96
C GLU A 74 1.34 3.08 -2.48
N HIS A 75 2.36 2.80 -3.26
CA HIS A 75 3.22 3.82 -3.83
C HIS A 75 2.46 4.73 -4.80
N ARG A 76 1.64 4.14 -5.67
CA ARG A 76 0.81 4.89 -6.60
C ARG A 76 -0.18 5.80 -5.87
N ALA A 77 -0.83 5.28 -4.82
CA ALA A 77 -1.75 6.07 -4.01
C ALA A 77 -1.03 7.26 -3.37
N ASN A 78 0.18 7.06 -2.85
CA ASN A 78 0.99 8.13 -2.30
C ASN A 78 1.35 9.19 -3.35
N LEU A 79 1.77 8.78 -4.53
CA LEU A 79 2.12 9.73 -5.60
C LEU A 79 0.90 10.53 -6.07
N GLU A 80 -0.23 9.86 -6.25
CA GLU A 80 -1.46 10.54 -6.68
C GLU A 80 -2.00 11.48 -5.60
N ALA A 81 -1.95 11.07 -4.32
CA ALA A 81 -2.35 11.93 -3.21
C ALA A 81 -1.45 13.16 -3.09
N GLU A 82 -0.14 12.98 -3.27
CA GLU A 82 0.81 14.09 -3.27
C GLU A 82 0.52 15.08 -4.40
N ALA A 83 0.18 14.56 -5.58
CA ALA A 83 -0.22 15.41 -6.72
C ALA A 83 -1.50 16.22 -6.42
N LEU A 84 -2.36 15.72 -5.54
CA LEU A 84 -3.57 16.42 -5.11
C LEU A 84 -3.31 17.38 -3.94
N GLY A 85 -2.09 17.43 -3.41
CA GLY A 85 -1.71 18.34 -2.34
C GLY A 85 -1.67 17.72 -0.95
N LEU A 86 -1.86 16.42 -0.83
CA LEU A 86 -1.74 15.73 0.45
C LEU A 86 -0.29 15.34 0.72
N GLN A 87 0.04 15.17 1.99
CA GLN A 87 1.37 14.72 2.36
C GLN A 87 1.51 13.22 2.13
N ARG A 88 2.60 12.82 1.50
CA ARG A 88 2.92 11.41 1.28
C ARG A 88 3.32 10.75 2.60
N GLU A 89 2.89 9.49 2.78
CA GLU A 89 3.28 8.68 3.92
C GLU A 89 4.37 7.68 3.52
N LEU A 90 5.16 7.25 4.50
CA LEU A 90 6.18 6.22 4.26
C LEU A 90 5.55 4.87 3.96
N PRO A 91 6.22 4.02 3.15
CA PRO A 91 5.69 2.69 2.85
C PRO A 91 5.55 1.84 4.11
N ARG A 92 4.39 1.22 4.27
CA ARG A 92 4.08 0.32 5.39
C ARG A 92 3.71 -1.09 4.94
N VAL A 93 3.30 -1.26 3.68
CA VAL A 93 3.03 -2.59 3.13
C VAL A 93 4.34 -3.36 3.04
N GLY A 94 4.37 -4.55 3.60
CA GLY A 94 5.56 -5.39 3.63
C GLY A 94 5.25 -6.87 3.58
N PRO A 95 6.25 -7.74 3.76
CA PRO A 95 6.11 -9.19 3.64
C PRO A 95 5.01 -9.81 4.49
N GLU A 96 4.66 -9.20 5.61
CA GLU A 96 3.59 -9.68 6.49
C GLU A 96 2.21 -9.63 5.85
N CYS A 97 2.04 -8.91 4.75
CA CYS A 97 0.78 -8.83 4.02
C CYS A 97 0.50 -10.07 3.18
N VAL A 98 1.52 -10.89 2.91
CA VAL A 98 1.37 -12.12 2.14
C VAL A 98 1.70 -13.32 3.01
N ARG A 99 0.89 -14.38 2.85
CA ARG A 99 1.03 -15.60 3.65
C ARG A 99 0.86 -16.81 2.76
N GLY A 100 1.69 -17.82 2.99
CA GLY A 100 1.64 -19.05 2.23
C GLY A 100 1.64 -20.27 3.13
N ILE A 101 1.08 -21.34 2.61
CA ILE A 101 1.14 -22.66 3.21
C ILE A 101 1.80 -23.59 2.19
N GLU A 102 2.80 -24.33 2.62
CA GLU A 102 3.49 -25.30 1.76
C GLU A 102 3.93 -26.49 2.62
N LEU A 103 3.59 -27.69 2.16
CA LEU A 103 3.91 -28.92 2.90
C LEU A 103 5.39 -29.30 2.78
N ASN A 104 6.04 -28.97 1.66
CA ASN A 104 7.45 -29.22 1.48
C ASN A 104 8.27 -28.14 2.20
N PRO A 105 9.02 -28.50 3.27
CA PRO A 105 9.75 -27.50 4.05
C PRO A 105 10.83 -26.77 3.22
N TYR A 106 11.42 -27.43 2.25
CA TYR A 106 12.41 -26.81 1.38
C TYR A 106 11.78 -25.72 0.51
N ALA A 107 10.63 -26.02 -0.11
CA ALA A 107 9.90 -25.05 -0.93
C ALA A 107 9.39 -23.89 -0.06
N ALA A 108 8.94 -24.16 1.16
CA ALA A 108 8.50 -23.13 2.09
C ALA A 108 9.62 -22.14 2.42
N GLU A 109 10.86 -22.63 2.61
CA GLU A 109 12.00 -21.74 2.84
C GLU A 109 12.35 -20.92 1.61
N LEU A 110 12.27 -21.50 0.41
CA LEU A 110 12.45 -20.76 -0.84
C LEU A 110 11.40 -19.67 -1.00
N ALA A 111 10.15 -19.95 -0.62
CA ALA A 111 9.07 -18.97 -0.67
C ALA A 111 9.38 -17.77 0.22
N ARG A 112 9.85 -18.02 1.44
CA ARG A 112 10.24 -16.97 2.38
C ARG A 112 11.33 -16.09 1.81
N VAL A 113 12.37 -16.70 1.24
CA VAL A 113 13.48 -15.98 0.63
C VAL A 113 13.01 -15.16 -0.58
N SER A 114 12.17 -15.76 -1.43
CA SER A 114 11.64 -15.07 -2.62
C SER A 114 10.86 -13.81 -2.26
N VAL A 115 9.99 -13.90 -1.27
CA VAL A 115 9.20 -12.76 -0.79
C VAL A 115 10.12 -11.69 -0.21
N TRP A 116 11.11 -12.10 0.59
CA TRP A 116 12.07 -11.18 1.19
C TRP A 116 12.91 -10.45 0.14
N ILE A 117 13.37 -11.18 -0.88
CA ILE A 117 14.11 -10.57 -1.99
C ILE A 117 13.22 -9.55 -2.73
N GLY A 118 11.96 -9.88 -2.94
CA GLY A 118 11.00 -8.98 -3.55
C GLY A 118 10.88 -7.66 -2.77
N GLU A 119 10.79 -7.74 -1.45
CA GLU A 119 10.75 -6.58 -0.57
C GLU A 119 12.01 -5.71 -0.74
N ILE A 120 13.18 -6.31 -0.66
CA ILE A 120 14.45 -5.59 -0.78
C ILE A 120 14.57 -4.92 -2.15
N GLN A 121 14.28 -5.65 -3.21
CA GLN A 121 14.40 -5.13 -4.58
C GLN A 121 13.42 -3.97 -4.83
N TRP A 122 12.20 -4.11 -4.34
CA TRP A 122 11.20 -3.05 -4.51
C TRP A 122 11.62 -1.78 -3.78
N MET A 123 12.06 -1.91 -2.52
CA MET A 123 12.48 -0.77 -1.72
C MET A 123 13.65 -0.03 -2.37
N ARG A 124 14.64 -0.76 -2.87
CA ARG A 124 15.78 -0.17 -3.56
C ARG A 124 15.38 0.55 -4.84
N ARG A 125 14.53 -0.08 -5.65
CA ARG A 125 14.08 0.52 -6.92
C ARG A 125 13.32 1.82 -6.72
N ASN A 126 12.61 1.94 -5.61
CA ASN A 126 11.77 3.10 -5.33
C ASN A 126 12.41 4.10 -4.36
N GLY A 127 13.70 3.94 -4.08
CA GLY A 127 14.46 4.91 -3.30
C GLY A 127 14.29 4.82 -1.79
N PHE A 128 13.83 3.68 -1.26
CA PHE A 128 13.65 3.46 0.17
C PHE A 128 14.71 2.50 0.71
N GLU A 129 15.02 2.61 2.01
CA GLU A 129 15.86 1.61 2.67
C GLU A 129 15.05 0.36 2.98
N ALA A 130 15.59 -0.80 2.57
CA ALA A 130 14.99 -2.07 2.93
C ALA A 130 15.20 -2.35 4.43
N ALA A 131 14.30 -3.13 5.02
CA ALA A 131 14.48 -3.60 6.38
C ALA A 131 15.80 -4.38 6.50
N LYS A 132 16.51 -4.18 7.61
CA LYS A 132 17.85 -4.75 7.78
C LYS A 132 17.84 -6.25 8.03
N ASN A 133 16.76 -6.78 8.60
CA ASN A 133 16.67 -8.19 8.97
C ASN A 133 15.43 -8.84 8.36
N PRO A 134 15.54 -10.09 7.88
CA PRO A 134 14.37 -10.86 7.44
C PRO A 134 13.40 -11.07 8.60
N VAL A 135 12.14 -10.97 8.26
CA VAL A 135 11.07 -11.22 9.23
C VAL A 135 10.75 -12.70 9.26
#